data_0df9bf77b448df44c113680971860109
#
_entry.id   0df9bf77b448df44c113680971860109
#
_cell.length_a   1.000
_cell.length_b   1.000
_cell.length_c   1.000
_cell.angle_alpha   90.00
_cell.angle_beta   90.00
_cell.angle_gamma   90.00
#
_symmetry.space_group_name_H-M   'P 1'
#
loop_
_entity.id
_entity.type
_entity.pdbx_description
1 polymer ?
#
loop_
_entity_poly.entity_id
_entity_poly.type
_entity_poly.pdbx_seq_one_letter_code
_entity_poly.pdbx_strand_id
1 'polypeptide(L)'
;MAKNVTRKTVTKRNRKNIERGAAHIHSSFNNTIVSVTDVAGNVIAWGSAGGLGFKGSRKSTPFAAGEVAETAAKKAMEHGLKTVEVFVKGPGSGREAAIRALQTAGLEISSIKDVTPIPHNGCRPPKKRRV
;
A
#
# COMPACT_ATOMS: atom_id res chain seq x y z
N MET A 1 -19.22 -26.36 -9.25
CA MET A 1 -20.13 -26.04 -8.14
C MET A 1 -19.46 -26.22 -6.80
N ALA A 2 -18.93 -27.39 -6.50
CA ALA A 2 -18.19 -27.60 -5.25
C ALA A 2 -16.99 -26.68 -5.08
N LYS A 3 -16.32 -26.36 -6.17
CA LYS A 3 -15.18 -25.46 -6.15
C LYS A 3 -15.53 -24.06 -5.63
N ASN A 4 -16.69 -23.53 -5.99
CA ASN A 4 -17.13 -22.21 -5.54
C ASN A 4 -17.42 -22.17 -4.05
N VAL A 5 -18.04 -23.22 -3.54
CA VAL A 5 -18.33 -23.36 -2.11
C VAL A 5 -17.03 -23.44 -1.32
N THR A 6 -16.05 -24.20 -1.81
CA THR A 6 -14.73 -24.32 -1.18
C THR A 6 -14.01 -22.99 -1.11
N ARG A 7 -14.04 -22.19 -2.19
CA ARG A 7 -13.42 -20.87 -2.23
C ARG A 7 -14.02 -19.93 -1.19
N LYS A 8 -15.34 -19.89 -1.09
CA LYS A 8 -16.02 -19.04 -0.11
C LYS A 8 -15.63 -19.43 1.32
N THR A 9 -15.55 -20.71 1.59
CA THR A 9 -15.17 -21.22 2.91
C THR A 9 -13.75 -20.81 3.27
N VAL A 10 -12.80 -20.94 2.33
CA VAL A 10 -11.40 -20.56 2.54
C VAL A 10 -11.29 -19.06 2.80
N THR A 11 -11.97 -18.22 2.02
CA THR A 11 -11.99 -16.78 2.19
C THR A 11 -12.49 -16.38 3.57
N LYS A 12 -13.57 -16.98 4.04
CA LYS A 12 -14.12 -16.70 5.38
C LYS A 12 -13.15 -17.10 6.49
N ARG A 13 -12.49 -18.24 6.36
CA ARG A 13 -11.52 -18.70 7.37
C ARG A 13 -10.31 -17.79 7.50
N ASN A 14 -9.90 -17.13 6.42
CA ASN A 14 -8.76 -16.25 6.42
C ASN A 14 -9.10 -14.81 6.83
N ARG A 15 -10.36 -14.55 7.13
CA ARG A 15 -10.82 -13.24 7.55
C ARG A 15 -10.31 -12.93 8.96
N LYS A 16 -9.67 -11.75 9.09
CA LYS A 16 -9.14 -11.28 10.36
C LYS A 16 -10.00 -10.13 10.88
N ASN A 17 -10.13 -10.02 12.21
CA ASN A 17 -10.83 -8.91 12.84
C ASN A 17 -9.81 -7.95 13.42
N ILE A 18 -9.36 -7.00 12.60
CA ILE A 18 -8.34 -6.04 12.97
C ILE A 18 -8.93 -4.64 12.79
N GLU A 19 -9.09 -3.89 13.88
CA GLU A 19 -9.64 -2.54 13.82
C GLU A 19 -8.59 -1.49 13.54
N ARG A 20 -7.38 -1.68 14.06
CA ARG A 20 -6.28 -0.73 13.92
C ARG A 20 -5.13 -1.39 13.19
N GLY A 21 -4.47 -0.62 12.35
CA GLY A 21 -3.35 -1.12 11.59
C GLY A 21 -2.48 0.01 11.08
N ALA A 22 -1.59 -0.33 10.18
CA ALA A 22 -0.68 0.61 9.54
C ALA A 22 -0.75 0.46 8.03
N ALA A 23 -0.70 1.58 7.34
CA ALA A 23 -0.59 1.59 5.89
C ALA A 23 0.82 2.05 5.51
N HIS A 24 1.54 1.19 4.82
CA HIS A 24 2.90 1.49 4.36
C HIS A 24 2.86 1.81 2.89
N ILE A 25 3.17 3.05 2.54
CA ILE A 25 3.20 3.53 1.17
C ILE A 25 4.64 3.67 0.72
N HIS A 26 5.04 2.87 -0.25
CA HIS A 26 6.36 3.00 -0.87
C HIS A 26 6.19 3.56 -2.27
N SER A 27 6.55 4.81 -2.46
CA SER A 27 6.39 5.53 -3.73
C SER A 27 7.75 5.83 -4.33
N SER A 28 8.13 5.07 -5.33
CA SER A 28 9.37 5.31 -6.07
C SER A 28 9.07 6.11 -7.34
N PHE A 29 10.11 6.45 -8.09
CA PHE A 29 9.92 7.15 -9.36
C PHE A 29 9.22 6.29 -10.42
N ASN A 30 9.20 4.98 -10.25
CA ASN A 30 8.67 4.05 -11.23
C ASN A 30 7.39 3.35 -10.81
N ASN A 31 7.04 3.35 -9.53
CA ASN A 31 5.90 2.57 -9.05
C ASN A 31 5.45 3.06 -7.68
N THR A 32 4.25 2.64 -7.28
CA THR A 32 3.73 2.86 -5.94
C THR A 32 3.21 1.53 -5.40
N ILE A 33 3.64 1.17 -4.21
CA ILE A 33 3.22 -0.05 -3.53
C ILE A 33 2.60 0.36 -2.20
N VAL A 34 1.40 -0.13 -1.92
CA VAL A 34 0.72 0.11 -0.65
C VAL A 34 0.52 -1.23 0.05
N SER A 35 1.01 -1.33 1.27
CA SER A 35 0.83 -2.52 2.11
C SER A 35 0.08 -2.10 3.37
N VAL A 36 -1.00 -2.81 3.68
CA VAL A 36 -1.76 -2.55 4.91
C VAL A 36 -1.49 -3.71 5.87
N THR A 37 -1.05 -3.35 7.06
CA THR A 37 -0.65 -4.33 8.07
C THR A 37 -1.44 -4.13 9.35
N ASP A 38 -1.36 -5.09 10.25
CA ASP A 38 -1.85 -4.92 11.61
C ASP A 38 -0.80 -4.16 12.45
N VAL A 39 -1.07 -3.97 13.73
CA VAL A 39 -0.16 -3.25 14.62
C VAL A 39 1.17 -3.97 14.80
N ALA A 40 1.16 -5.28 14.68
CA ALA A 40 2.39 -6.10 14.81
C ALA A 40 3.23 -6.13 13.53
N GLY A 41 2.70 -5.65 12.41
CA GLY A 41 3.41 -5.62 11.14
C GLY A 41 3.06 -6.74 10.17
N ASN A 42 2.09 -7.58 10.49
CA ASN A 42 1.65 -8.64 9.59
C ASN A 42 0.78 -8.08 8.47
N VAL A 43 1.15 -8.34 7.23
CA VAL A 43 0.42 -7.81 6.06
C VAL A 43 -0.95 -8.46 5.95
N ILE A 44 -2.00 -7.65 5.86
CA ILE A 44 -3.36 -8.13 5.65
C ILE A 44 -3.86 -7.84 4.23
N ALA A 45 -3.35 -6.80 3.60
CA ALA A 45 -3.69 -6.46 2.22
C ALA A 45 -2.55 -5.67 1.60
N TRP A 46 -2.42 -5.77 0.28
CA TRP A 46 -1.42 -4.98 -0.43
C TRP A 46 -1.85 -4.79 -1.88
N GLY A 47 -1.25 -3.82 -2.52
CA GLY A 47 -1.45 -3.58 -3.93
C GLY A 47 -0.28 -2.82 -4.53
N SER A 48 -0.11 -2.95 -5.82
CA SER A 48 0.89 -2.20 -6.57
C SER A 48 0.31 -1.74 -7.89
N ALA A 49 0.90 -0.71 -8.49
CA ALA A 49 0.41 -0.21 -9.78
C ALA A 49 0.55 -1.27 -10.87
N GLY A 50 1.64 -2.04 -10.84
CA GLY A 50 1.82 -3.15 -11.77
C GLY A 50 0.77 -4.23 -11.61
N GLY A 51 0.37 -4.51 -10.37
CA GLY A 51 -0.65 -5.51 -10.07
C GLY A 51 -2.05 -5.12 -10.53
N LEU A 52 -2.31 -3.82 -10.71
CA LEU A 52 -3.58 -3.33 -11.23
C LEU A 52 -3.62 -3.21 -12.76
N GLY A 53 -2.53 -3.56 -13.43
CA GLY A 53 -2.47 -3.51 -14.88
C GLY A 53 -1.82 -2.27 -15.47
N PHE A 54 -1.36 -1.32 -14.65
CA PHE A 54 -0.59 -0.19 -15.15
C PHE A 54 0.78 -0.65 -15.65
N LYS A 55 1.25 -0.09 -16.73
CA LYS A 55 2.51 -0.49 -17.35
C LYS A 55 3.41 0.72 -17.61
N GLY A 56 4.72 0.50 -17.53
CA GLY A 56 5.71 1.50 -17.87
C GLY A 56 5.57 2.77 -17.03
N SER A 57 5.58 3.92 -17.67
CA SER A 57 5.52 5.21 -17.00
C SER A 57 4.18 5.48 -16.28
N ARG A 58 3.14 4.76 -16.62
CA ARG A 58 1.83 4.92 -15.96
C ARG A 58 1.85 4.47 -14.51
N LYS A 59 2.76 3.57 -14.14
CA LYS A 59 2.88 3.08 -12.76
C LYS A 59 3.31 4.15 -11.77
N SER A 60 3.97 5.20 -12.22
CA SER A 60 4.48 6.25 -11.34
C SER A 60 3.53 7.45 -11.21
N THR A 61 2.36 7.42 -11.84
CA THR A 61 1.43 8.53 -11.82
C THR A 61 0.68 8.62 -10.48
N PRO A 62 0.27 9.83 -10.05
CA PRO A 62 -0.58 9.98 -8.86
C PRO A 62 -1.91 9.24 -8.99
N PHE A 63 -2.46 9.19 -10.20
CA PHE A 63 -3.71 8.46 -10.45
C PHE A 63 -3.54 6.97 -10.12
N ALA A 64 -2.45 6.36 -10.59
CA ALA A 64 -2.17 4.95 -10.31
C ALA A 64 -2.00 4.72 -8.81
N ALA A 65 -1.30 5.63 -8.12
CA ALA A 65 -1.12 5.54 -6.68
C ALA A 65 -2.44 5.57 -5.93
N GLY A 66 -3.36 6.44 -6.36
CA GLY A 66 -4.70 6.50 -5.77
C GLY A 66 -5.47 5.21 -5.95
N GLU A 67 -5.42 4.61 -7.13
CA GLU A 67 -6.08 3.33 -7.40
C GLU A 67 -5.50 2.20 -6.57
N VAL A 68 -4.18 2.16 -6.43
CA VAL A 68 -3.49 1.16 -5.60
C VAL A 68 -3.94 1.26 -4.15
N ALA A 69 -3.93 2.48 -3.60
CA ALA A 69 -4.30 2.70 -2.21
C ALA A 69 -5.77 2.36 -1.96
N GLU A 70 -6.65 2.74 -2.87
CA GLU A 70 -8.07 2.43 -2.76
C GLU A 70 -8.31 0.92 -2.76
N THR A 71 -7.66 0.20 -3.68
CA THR A 71 -7.78 -1.25 -3.77
C THR A 71 -7.29 -1.94 -2.50
N ALA A 72 -6.12 -1.54 -2.01
CA ALA A 72 -5.56 -2.11 -0.78
C ALA A 72 -6.45 -1.80 0.42
N ALA A 73 -6.98 -0.59 0.50
CA ALA A 73 -7.87 -0.18 1.58
C ALA A 73 -9.16 -1.01 1.59
N LYS A 74 -9.77 -1.22 0.44
CA LYS A 74 -10.99 -2.03 0.35
C LYS A 74 -10.76 -3.47 0.79
N LYS A 75 -9.63 -4.06 0.39
CA LYS A 75 -9.27 -5.41 0.83
C LYS A 75 -9.05 -5.47 2.33
N ALA A 76 -8.39 -4.46 2.90
CA ALA A 76 -8.15 -4.40 4.33
C ALA A 76 -9.44 -4.21 5.13
N MET A 77 -10.36 -3.41 4.61
CA MET A 77 -11.65 -3.17 5.26
C MET A 77 -12.51 -4.44 5.36
N GLU A 78 -12.30 -5.40 4.48
CA GLU A 78 -12.96 -6.70 4.58
C GLU A 78 -12.55 -7.44 5.85
N HIS A 79 -11.39 -7.13 6.40
CA HIS A 79 -10.90 -7.69 7.66
C HIS A 79 -11.27 -6.83 8.88
N GLY A 80 -12.13 -5.84 8.68
CA GLY A 80 -12.63 -5.01 9.77
C GLY A 80 -11.79 -3.79 10.10
N LEU A 81 -10.79 -3.47 9.29
CA LEU A 81 -9.91 -2.33 9.55
C LEU A 81 -10.67 -1.01 9.47
N LYS A 82 -10.46 -0.13 10.46
CA LYS A 82 -11.11 1.17 10.53
C LYS A 82 -10.12 2.32 10.63
N THR A 83 -9.08 2.17 11.43
CA THR A 83 -8.10 3.22 11.71
C THR A 83 -6.72 2.77 11.30
N VAL A 84 -5.95 3.63 10.63
CA VAL A 84 -4.59 3.32 10.21
C VAL A 84 -3.64 4.47 10.54
N GLU A 85 -2.39 4.10 10.85
CA GLU A 85 -1.28 5.03 10.83
C GLU A 85 -0.62 4.90 9.46
N VAL A 86 -0.30 6.02 8.84
CA VAL A 86 0.31 6.01 7.50
C VAL A 86 1.80 6.25 7.62
N PHE A 87 2.58 5.35 7.03
CA PHE A 87 4.04 5.49 6.91
C PHE A 87 4.38 5.62 5.45
N VAL A 88 4.90 6.78 5.06
CA VAL A 88 5.22 7.09 3.66
C VAL A 88 6.72 7.00 3.46
N LYS A 89 7.13 6.38 2.37
CA LYS A 89 8.53 6.15 2.05
C LYS A 89 8.76 6.40 0.57
N GLY A 90 9.85 7.09 0.26
CA GLY A 90 10.30 7.30 -1.12
C GLY A 90 9.90 8.64 -1.72
N PRO A 91 10.55 9.04 -2.82
CA PRO A 91 10.38 10.36 -3.42
C PRO A 91 9.32 10.42 -4.54
N GLY A 92 8.54 9.37 -4.75
CA GLY A 92 7.61 9.31 -5.87
C GLY A 92 6.49 10.33 -5.80
N SER A 93 5.90 10.64 -6.94
CA SER A 93 4.81 11.63 -7.04
C SER A 93 3.47 11.12 -6.49
N GLY A 94 3.35 9.82 -6.24
CA GLY A 94 2.10 9.22 -5.78
C GLY A 94 1.86 9.29 -4.27
N ARG A 95 2.77 9.86 -3.50
CA ARG A 95 2.69 9.88 -2.04
C ARG A 95 1.36 10.45 -1.52
N GLU A 96 1.08 11.69 -1.90
CA GLU A 96 -0.11 12.39 -1.43
C GLU A 96 -1.40 11.77 -1.97
N ALA A 97 -1.40 11.38 -3.23
CA ALA A 97 -2.57 10.75 -3.85
C ALA A 97 -2.95 9.44 -3.14
N ALA A 98 -1.95 8.65 -2.75
CA ALA A 98 -2.19 7.40 -2.01
C ALA A 98 -2.80 7.68 -0.64
N ILE A 99 -2.29 8.68 0.08
CA ILE A 99 -2.83 9.05 1.40
C ILE A 99 -4.29 9.50 1.27
N ARG A 100 -4.59 10.35 0.29
CA ARG A 100 -5.95 10.83 0.05
C ARG A 100 -6.89 9.69 -0.30
N ALA A 101 -6.42 8.75 -1.10
CA ALA A 101 -7.23 7.61 -1.51
C ALA A 101 -7.58 6.70 -0.34
N LEU A 102 -6.66 6.50 0.61
CA LEU A 102 -6.94 5.75 1.82
C LEU A 102 -8.07 6.40 2.63
N GLN A 103 -8.03 7.72 2.76
CA GLN A 103 -9.05 8.48 3.46
C GLN A 103 -10.38 8.42 2.72
N THR A 104 -10.37 8.57 1.40
CA THR A 104 -11.57 8.51 0.56
C THR A 104 -12.22 7.14 0.60
N ALA A 105 -11.43 6.08 0.73
CA ALA A 105 -11.96 4.71 0.81
C ALA A 105 -12.72 4.44 2.11
N GLY A 106 -12.55 5.28 3.12
CA GLY A 106 -13.28 5.16 4.37
C GLY A 106 -12.42 4.86 5.59
N LEU A 107 -11.12 4.78 5.44
CA LEU A 107 -10.22 4.56 6.56
C LEU A 107 -9.95 5.88 7.30
N GLU A 108 -9.93 5.83 8.62
CA GLU A 108 -9.56 6.97 9.44
C GLU A 108 -8.04 6.98 9.62
N ILE A 109 -7.41 8.09 9.28
CA ILE A 109 -5.96 8.22 9.41
C ILE A 109 -5.63 8.91 10.72
N SER A 110 -4.97 8.17 11.62
CA SER A 110 -4.62 8.70 12.94
C SER A 110 -3.33 9.51 12.93
N SER A 111 -2.37 9.14 12.09
CA SER A 111 -1.13 9.88 11.95
C SER A 111 -0.47 9.57 10.60
N ILE A 112 0.37 10.49 10.15
CA ILE A 112 1.13 10.35 8.92
C ILE A 112 2.59 10.61 9.24
N LYS A 113 3.47 9.65 8.95
CA LYS A 113 4.90 9.78 9.19
C LYS A 113 5.68 9.47 7.92
N ASP A 114 6.72 10.25 7.67
CA ASP A 114 7.64 10.00 6.59
C ASP A 114 8.80 9.17 7.14
N VAL A 115 8.95 7.97 6.63
CA VAL A 115 9.98 7.01 7.09
C VAL A 115 11.01 6.73 6.01
N THR A 116 11.17 7.65 5.06
CA THR A 116 12.17 7.52 4.00
C THR A 116 13.56 7.34 4.63
N PRO A 117 14.27 6.26 4.31
CA PRO A 117 15.58 6.01 4.92
C PRO A 117 16.63 7.01 4.44
N ILE A 118 17.39 7.53 5.37
CA ILE A 118 18.50 8.43 5.09
C ILE A 118 19.78 7.77 5.62
N PRO A 119 20.68 7.31 4.73
CA PRO A 119 21.89 6.63 5.20
C PRO A 119 22.84 7.61 5.88
N HIS A 120 23.57 7.13 6.89
CA HIS A 120 24.63 7.88 7.55
C HIS A 120 25.94 7.63 6.78
N ASN A 121 26.00 8.05 5.53
CA ASN A 121 27.02 7.76 4.51
C ASN A 121 26.89 6.38 3.86
N GLY A 122 26.42 5.36 4.55
CA GLY A 122 26.10 4.06 3.97
C GLY A 122 27.11 3.45 3.02
N CYS A 123 26.62 2.68 2.06
CA CYS A 123 27.46 2.05 1.05
C CYS A 123 27.85 3.04 -0.06
N ARG A 124 28.97 2.77 -0.72
CA ARG A 124 29.35 3.55 -1.89
C ARG A 124 28.25 3.42 -2.97
N PRO A 125 27.72 4.56 -3.48
CA PRO A 125 26.71 4.50 -4.54
C PRO A 125 27.31 3.98 -5.85
N PRO A 126 26.46 3.45 -6.76
CA PRO A 126 26.93 3.03 -8.08
C PRO A 126 27.42 4.23 -8.88
N LYS A 127 28.18 3.95 -9.94
CA LYS A 127 28.68 5.03 -10.79
C LYS A 127 27.52 5.77 -11.44
N LYS A 128 27.81 7.02 -11.88
CA LYS A 128 26.84 7.87 -12.54
C LYS A 128 26.26 7.17 -13.78
N ARG A 129 24.93 7.21 -13.89
CA ARG A 129 24.24 6.65 -15.04
C ARG A 129 24.57 7.42 -16.31
N ARG A 130 24.92 6.71 -17.36
CA ARG A 130 25.09 7.32 -18.68
C ARG A 130 23.73 7.44 -19.35
N VAL A 131 23.44 8.62 -19.82
CA VAL A 131 22.15 8.91 -20.47
C VAL A 131 22.39 9.42 -21.88
#